data_78af145020764579112cbf425f601f5a
#
_entry.id   78af145020764579112cbf425f601f5a
#
_cell.length_a   1.000
_cell.length_b   1.000
_cell.length_c   1.000
_cell.angle_alpha   90.00
_cell.angle_beta   90.00
_cell.angle_gamma   90.00
#
_symmetry.space_group_name_H-M   'P 1'
#
loop_
_entity.id
_entity.type
_entity.pdbx_description
1 polymer ?
#
loop_
_entity_poly.entity_id
_entity_poly.type
_entity_poly.pdbx_seq_one_letter_code
_entity_poly.pdbx_strand_id
1 'polypeptide(L)'
;MEHWSNTRSNRIAASGDWEEPLKAPSAAPTDAPALGDVAPVHASPTAELPPEEAVDELVEDLVLAKELDVAALVSVLETARGYAEDSKAANTRRAYRADWRTFEAWCSARGLAALPASGDTVALYLADRAAAGLKASSIGRSLTSIVQAHLGASHASPRTAAVKAVLQGIRRRHGSAPAQKSPLSLEELRRMVEPLSDRPIDVRDRALLLLGFAGALRRSEIVGLDWHHLTEDRDGLRLRLMRSKTDQEGQGRVVGIPCGSSPSKT
;
A
#
# COMPACT_ATOMS: atom_id res chain seq x y z
N MET A 1 -38.96 -40.84 -1.40
CA MET A 1 -39.36 -41.11 -0.01
C MET A 1 -38.09 -41.27 0.76
N GLU A 2 -37.71 -40.30 1.53
CA GLU A 2 -37.21 -40.36 2.90
C GLU A 2 -36.74 -38.98 3.33
N HIS A 3 -37.47 -38.45 4.30
CA HIS A 3 -37.24 -37.25 5.03
C HIS A 3 -35.93 -37.34 5.86
N TRP A 4 -35.10 -36.30 5.82
CA TRP A 4 -34.19 -35.97 6.90
C TRP A 4 -34.44 -34.56 7.42
N SER A 5 -35.35 -34.47 8.38
CA SER A 5 -35.45 -33.36 9.32
C SER A 5 -34.41 -33.56 10.43
N ASN A 6 -33.51 -32.62 10.63
CA ASN A 6 -32.74 -32.53 11.85
C ASN A 6 -32.79 -31.14 12.45
N THR A 7 -33.80 -30.95 13.26
CA THR A 7 -33.98 -29.87 14.21
C THR A 7 -33.05 -30.13 15.39
N ARG A 8 -32.02 -29.32 15.58
CA ARG A 8 -31.38 -29.16 16.90
C ARG A 8 -31.41 -27.69 17.30
N SER A 9 -32.44 -27.40 18.05
CA SER A 9 -32.53 -26.28 18.99
C SER A 9 -31.37 -26.37 19.99
N ASN A 10 -30.47 -25.41 20.00
CA ASN A 10 -29.54 -25.23 21.11
C ASN A 10 -29.81 -23.87 21.76
N ARG A 11 -30.67 -23.91 22.74
CA ARG A 11 -30.96 -22.85 23.70
C ARG A 11 -29.75 -22.82 24.65
N ILE A 12 -28.88 -21.82 24.56
CA ILE A 12 -27.93 -21.49 25.63
C ILE A 12 -28.51 -20.33 26.40
N ALA A 13 -28.74 -20.64 27.68
CA ALA A 13 -29.28 -19.79 28.69
C ALA A 13 -28.43 -18.54 28.92
N ALA A 14 -29.12 -17.41 29.08
CA ALA A 14 -28.58 -16.22 29.65
C ALA A 14 -28.39 -16.43 31.17
N SER A 15 -27.20 -16.23 31.65
CA SER A 15 -26.89 -15.93 33.06
C SER A 15 -25.67 -15.03 33.04
N GLY A 16 -25.82 -13.81 33.35
CA GLY A 16 -25.48 -13.29 34.65
C GLY A 16 -24.21 -12.47 34.61
N ASP A 17 -24.32 -11.21 34.95
CA ASP A 17 -23.35 -10.40 35.69
C ASP A 17 -22.13 -9.87 34.95
N TRP A 18 -22.31 -8.69 34.32
CA TRP A 18 -21.25 -7.75 34.00
C TRP A 18 -21.51 -6.40 34.67
N GLU A 19 -21.42 -6.38 36.01
CA GLU A 19 -21.27 -5.14 36.77
C GLU A 19 -20.02 -5.23 37.65
N GLU A 20 -18.88 -4.80 37.10
CA GLU A 20 -17.80 -4.21 37.90
C GLU A 20 -17.36 -2.90 37.25
N PRO A 21 -17.48 -1.76 37.97
CA PRO A 21 -16.96 -0.49 37.44
C PRO A 21 -15.44 -0.47 37.52
N LEU A 22 -14.82 -0.23 36.35
CA LEU A 22 -13.39 0.04 36.24
C LEU A 22 -13.02 1.19 37.17
N LYS A 23 -12.24 0.86 38.20
CA LYS A 23 -11.62 1.77 39.16
C LYS A 23 -10.72 2.75 38.41
N ALA A 24 -11.00 4.03 38.51
CA ALA A 24 -10.16 5.08 37.96
C ALA A 24 -8.71 4.97 38.48
N PRO A 25 -7.71 5.19 37.63
CA PRO A 25 -6.33 5.23 38.09
C PRO A 25 -6.12 6.48 38.96
N SER A 26 -5.55 6.23 40.13
CA SER A 26 -5.12 7.20 41.14
C SER A 26 -4.17 8.23 40.49
N ALA A 27 -4.35 9.47 40.92
CA ALA A 27 -3.58 10.64 40.50
C ALA A 27 -2.07 10.39 40.53
N ALA A 28 -1.40 10.77 39.44
CA ALA A 28 0.06 10.85 39.37
C ALA A 28 0.58 11.99 40.25
N PRO A 29 1.76 11.86 40.81
CA PRO A 29 2.36 12.92 41.66
C PRO A 29 2.74 14.13 40.78
N THR A 30 2.32 15.28 41.25
CA THR A 30 2.72 16.60 40.75
C THR A 30 4.14 16.92 41.26
N ASP A 31 5.12 16.68 40.38
CA ASP A 31 6.44 17.31 40.52
C ASP A 31 6.82 17.91 39.16
N ALA A 32 6.37 19.15 38.97
CA ALA A 32 6.89 20.04 37.96
C ALA A 32 8.08 20.78 38.55
N PRO A 33 9.28 20.72 37.91
CA PRO A 33 10.37 21.56 38.34
C PRO A 33 10.04 23.02 38.07
N ALA A 34 10.30 23.86 39.09
CA ALA A 34 10.15 25.30 39.05
C ALA A 34 10.92 25.89 37.88
N LEU A 35 10.23 26.70 37.06
CA LEU A 35 10.85 27.56 36.06
C LEU A 35 11.79 28.54 36.77
N GLY A 36 13.11 28.28 36.60
CA GLY A 36 14.13 29.18 37.00
C GLY A 36 14.00 30.52 36.31
N ASP A 37 14.27 31.59 37.07
CA ASP A 37 14.31 32.99 36.64
C ASP A 37 15.09 33.14 35.32
N VAL A 38 14.37 33.52 34.27
CA VAL A 38 14.99 33.99 33.02
C VAL A 38 15.52 35.39 33.26
N ALA A 39 16.82 35.52 33.35
CA ALA A 39 17.50 36.82 33.38
C ALA A 39 17.10 37.68 32.20
N PRO A 40 16.96 39.01 32.35
CA PRO A 40 16.60 39.89 31.26
C PRO A 40 17.67 39.84 30.17
N VAL A 41 17.19 39.57 28.93
CA VAL A 41 18.03 39.61 27.73
C VAL A 41 18.51 41.05 27.56
N HIS A 42 19.80 41.24 27.77
CA HIS A 42 20.48 42.50 27.48
C HIS A 42 20.19 42.86 26.01
N ALA A 43 19.64 44.07 25.80
CA ALA A 43 19.49 44.66 24.49
C ALA A 43 20.84 44.68 23.76
N SER A 44 20.92 43.99 22.65
CA SER A 44 22.08 44.02 21.75
C SER A 44 22.34 45.47 21.32
N PRO A 45 23.59 45.91 21.18
CA PRO A 45 23.91 47.23 20.69
C PRO A 45 23.31 47.39 19.27
N THR A 46 22.74 48.55 19.00
CA THR A 46 22.23 48.96 17.70
C THR A 46 23.36 48.74 16.67
N ALA A 47 23.20 47.74 15.82
CA ALA A 47 24.12 47.52 14.71
C ALA A 47 23.92 48.73 13.76
N GLU A 48 24.94 49.53 13.57
CA GLU A 48 24.96 50.54 12.51
C GLU A 48 24.75 49.83 11.19
N LEU A 49 23.80 50.35 10.41
CA LEU A 49 23.53 49.82 9.06
C LEU A 49 24.81 49.97 8.22
N PRO A 50 25.21 48.90 7.48
CA PRO A 50 26.39 49.01 6.63
C PRO A 50 26.18 50.10 5.55
N PRO A 51 27.29 50.73 5.05
CA PRO A 51 27.23 51.75 4.04
C PRO A 51 26.51 51.21 2.79
N GLU A 52 25.79 52.09 2.09
CA GLU A 52 24.89 51.76 0.98
C GLU A 52 25.56 50.85 -0.09
N GLU A 53 26.84 51.09 -0.40
CA GLU A 53 27.65 50.30 -1.33
C GLU A 53 27.84 48.84 -0.85
N ALA A 54 27.96 48.59 0.45
CA ALA A 54 28.09 47.26 1.02
C ALA A 54 26.73 46.49 1.01
N VAL A 55 25.63 47.19 0.98
CA VAL A 55 24.30 46.62 0.83
C VAL A 55 24.05 46.16 -0.60
N ASP A 56 24.48 46.96 -1.59
CA ASP A 56 24.35 46.64 -3.00
C ASP A 56 25.20 45.42 -3.38
N GLU A 57 26.44 45.32 -2.89
CA GLU A 57 27.31 44.14 -3.09
C GLU A 57 26.71 42.90 -2.44
N LEU A 58 26.16 43.00 -1.23
CA LEU A 58 25.42 41.93 -0.56
C LEU A 58 24.14 41.51 -1.31
N VAL A 59 23.45 42.45 -1.93
CA VAL A 59 22.25 42.17 -2.71
C VAL A 59 22.62 41.49 -4.04
N GLU A 60 23.70 41.92 -4.72
CA GLU A 60 24.19 41.23 -5.91
C GLU A 60 24.68 39.82 -5.61
N ASP A 61 25.44 39.62 -4.54
CA ASP A 61 25.87 38.28 -4.09
C ASP A 61 24.69 37.39 -3.69
N LEU A 62 23.66 37.96 -3.05
CA LEU A 62 22.42 37.22 -2.69
C LEU A 62 21.58 36.89 -3.94
N VAL A 63 21.54 37.75 -4.93
CA VAL A 63 20.84 37.53 -6.21
C VAL A 63 21.59 36.46 -7.02
N LEU A 64 22.91 36.53 -7.09
CA LEU A 64 23.73 35.56 -7.80
C LEU A 64 23.70 34.17 -7.10
N ALA A 65 23.78 34.15 -5.75
CA ALA A 65 23.59 32.94 -4.96
C ALA A 65 22.18 32.36 -5.13
N LYS A 66 21.17 33.23 -5.28
CA LYS A 66 19.80 32.81 -5.49
C LYS A 66 19.56 32.20 -6.88
N GLU A 67 20.23 32.71 -7.92
CA GLU A 67 20.15 32.12 -9.25
C GLU A 67 20.89 30.79 -9.37
N LEU A 68 22.05 30.64 -8.72
CA LEU A 68 22.78 29.38 -8.63
C LEU A 68 22.00 28.34 -7.78
N ASP A 69 21.32 28.79 -6.72
CA ASP A 69 20.52 27.96 -5.84
C ASP A 69 19.21 27.50 -6.49
N VAL A 70 18.61 28.30 -7.37
CA VAL A 70 17.37 27.95 -8.08
C VAL A 70 17.58 26.78 -9.02
N ALA A 71 18.68 26.74 -9.80
CA ALA A 71 18.96 25.64 -10.70
C ALA A 71 19.26 24.35 -9.93
N ALA A 72 20.03 24.44 -8.83
CA ALA A 72 20.29 23.33 -7.93
C ALA A 72 19.01 22.84 -7.27
N LEU A 73 18.14 23.75 -6.78
CA LEU A 73 16.85 23.43 -6.19
C LEU A 73 15.90 22.77 -7.19
N VAL A 74 15.88 23.21 -8.44
CA VAL A 74 15.07 22.56 -9.50
C VAL A 74 15.53 21.11 -9.72
N SER A 75 16.83 20.87 -9.80
CA SER A 75 17.38 19.50 -9.91
C SER A 75 17.02 18.63 -8.70
N VAL A 76 17.13 19.17 -7.49
CA VAL A 76 16.74 18.49 -6.25
C VAL A 76 15.24 18.22 -6.22
N LEU A 77 14.40 19.17 -6.69
CA LEU A 77 12.95 18.98 -6.81
C LEU A 77 12.59 17.88 -7.81
N GLU A 78 13.26 17.82 -8.95
CA GLU A 78 13.07 16.74 -9.92
C GLU A 78 13.46 15.37 -9.33
N THR A 79 14.57 15.33 -8.61
CA THR A 79 15.01 14.13 -7.89
C THR A 79 14.00 13.73 -6.82
N ALA A 80 13.51 14.67 -6.03
CA ALA A 80 12.48 14.44 -5.00
C ALA A 80 11.16 13.95 -5.62
N ARG A 81 10.76 14.49 -6.78
CA ARG A 81 9.60 14.00 -7.54
C ARG A 81 9.81 12.54 -8.00
N GLY A 82 11.00 12.22 -8.50
CA GLY A 82 11.36 10.85 -8.85
C GLY A 82 11.22 9.88 -7.66
N TYR A 83 11.76 10.23 -6.50
CA TYR A 83 11.60 9.42 -5.29
C TYR A 83 10.14 9.33 -4.83
N ALA A 84 9.36 10.41 -4.92
CA ALA A 84 7.93 10.39 -4.60
C ALA A 84 7.15 9.47 -5.56
N GLU A 85 7.51 9.44 -6.84
CA GLU A 85 6.94 8.50 -7.81
C GLU A 85 7.34 7.05 -7.50
N ASP A 86 8.58 6.80 -7.12
CA ASP A 86 9.09 5.48 -6.79
C ASP A 86 8.60 4.96 -5.43
N SER A 87 8.05 5.83 -4.59
CA SER A 87 7.41 5.45 -3.32
C SER A 87 6.25 4.46 -3.51
N LYS A 88 5.73 4.32 -4.74
CA LYS A 88 4.65 3.41 -5.07
C LYS A 88 5.07 2.43 -6.16
N ALA A 89 4.83 1.16 -5.93
CA ALA A 89 5.10 0.12 -6.93
C ALA A 89 4.41 0.44 -8.28
N ALA A 90 5.08 0.12 -9.40
CA ALA A 90 4.59 0.39 -10.76
C ALA A 90 3.17 -0.13 -11.01
N ASN A 91 2.81 -1.30 -10.46
CA ASN A 91 1.47 -1.87 -10.55
C ASN A 91 0.43 -1.03 -9.79
N THR A 92 0.80 -0.44 -8.65
CA THR A 92 -0.08 0.47 -7.90
C THR A 92 -0.32 1.75 -8.70
N ARG A 93 0.73 2.34 -9.29
CA ARG A 93 0.61 3.51 -10.17
C ARG A 93 -0.29 3.23 -11.37
N ARG A 94 -0.13 2.05 -12.01
CA ARG A 94 -0.99 1.63 -13.14
C ARG A 94 -2.45 1.49 -12.71
N ALA A 95 -2.71 0.88 -11.56
CA ALA A 95 -4.05 0.73 -11.03
C ALA A 95 -4.69 2.10 -10.70
N TYR A 96 -3.95 3.03 -10.09
CA TYR A 96 -4.45 4.37 -9.80
C TYR A 96 -4.75 5.16 -11.07
N ARG A 97 -3.91 5.09 -12.10
CA ARG A 97 -4.19 5.74 -13.39
C ARG A 97 -5.47 5.18 -14.04
N ALA A 98 -5.69 3.87 -13.98
CA ALA A 98 -6.90 3.26 -14.51
C ALA A 98 -8.15 3.69 -13.72
N ASP A 99 -8.06 3.69 -12.39
CA ASP A 99 -9.16 4.14 -11.52
C ASP A 99 -9.48 5.62 -11.76
N TRP A 100 -8.46 6.47 -11.92
CA TRP A 100 -8.63 7.90 -12.21
C TRP A 100 -9.34 8.13 -13.55
N ARG A 101 -8.88 7.50 -14.63
CA ARG A 101 -9.53 7.59 -15.94
C ARG A 101 -11.01 7.17 -15.90
N THR A 102 -11.33 6.15 -15.12
CA THR A 102 -12.70 5.69 -14.93
C THR A 102 -13.54 6.76 -14.22
N PHE A 103 -12.97 7.45 -13.22
CA PHE A 103 -13.63 8.55 -12.53
C PHE A 103 -13.83 9.77 -13.45
N GLU A 104 -12.80 10.17 -14.19
CA GLU A 104 -12.89 11.27 -15.19
C GLU A 104 -13.98 11.02 -16.21
N ALA A 105 -14.02 9.82 -16.81
CA ALA A 105 -15.06 9.43 -17.77
C ALA A 105 -16.46 9.45 -17.14
N TRP A 106 -16.59 9.02 -15.88
CA TRP A 106 -17.85 9.04 -15.15
C TRP A 106 -18.33 10.47 -14.88
N CYS A 107 -17.43 11.38 -14.49
CA CYS A 107 -17.72 12.80 -14.29
C CYS A 107 -18.12 13.46 -15.62
N SER A 108 -17.31 13.26 -16.67
CA SER A 108 -17.54 13.83 -17.99
C SER A 108 -18.93 13.45 -18.55
N ALA A 109 -19.30 12.18 -18.42
CA ALA A 109 -20.61 11.70 -18.87
C ALA A 109 -21.82 12.34 -18.12
N ARG A 110 -21.56 13.01 -16.99
CA ARG A 110 -22.56 13.68 -16.15
C ARG A 110 -22.42 15.21 -16.08
N GLY A 111 -21.50 15.78 -16.87
CA GLY A 111 -21.20 17.21 -16.84
C GLY A 111 -20.62 17.70 -15.50
N LEU A 112 -19.96 16.81 -14.75
CA LEU A 112 -19.34 17.12 -13.45
C LEU A 112 -17.84 17.34 -13.59
N ALA A 113 -17.28 18.23 -12.78
CA ALA A 113 -15.84 18.42 -12.70
C ALA A 113 -15.19 17.24 -11.98
N ALA A 114 -14.15 16.64 -12.59
CA ALA A 114 -13.36 15.60 -11.98
C ALA A 114 -12.21 16.16 -11.13
N LEU A 115 -11.69 17.35 -11.48
CA LEU A 115 -10.58 18.00 -10.80
C LEU A 115 -10.73 19.54 -10.83
N PRO A 116 -10.95 20.20 -9.68
CA PRO A 116 -11.28 19.58 -8.40
C PRO A 116 -12.71 19.02 -8.35
N ALA A 117 -12.88 17.82 -7.81
CA ALA A 117 -14.18 17.26 -7.55
C ALA A 117 -14.64 17.58 -6.11
N SER A 118 -15.94 17.87 -5.95
CA SER A 118 -16.53 18.01 -4.62
C SER A 118 -16.62 16.68 -3.90
N GLY A 119 -16.72 16.70 -2.56
CA GLY A 119 -16.97 15.51 -1.78
C GLY A 119 -18.28 14.80 -2.18
N ASP A 120 -19.31 15.56 -2.55
CA ASP A 120 -20.59 14.99 -2.98
C ASP A 120 -20.47 14.25 -4.32
N THR A 121 -19.75 14.84 -5.29
CA THR A 121 -19.44 14.17 -6.57
C THR A 121 -18.74 12.82 -6.32
N VAL A 122 -17.77 12.82 -5.43
CA VAL A 122 -17.04 11.58 -5.08
C VAL A 122 -17.95 10.58 -4.37
N ALA A 123 -18.79 11.02 -3.42
CA ALA A 123 -19.74 10.15 -2.73
C ALA A 123 -20.74 9.50 -3.69
N LEU A 124 -21.29 10.27 -4.65
CA LEU A 124 -22.16 9.76 -5.70
C LEU A 124 -21.46 8.73 -6.59
N TYR A 125 -20.22 9.01 -7.00
CA TYR A 125 -19.42 8.05 -7.76
C TYR A 125 -19.22 6.73 -7.01
N LEU A 126 -18.84 6.76 -5.72
CA LEU A 126 -18.65 5.54 -4.94
C LEU A 126 -19.94 4.73 -4.82
N ALA A 127 -21.08 5.41 -4.63
CA ALA A 127 -22.40 4.76 -4.57
C ALA A 127 -22.77 4.10 -5.91
N ASP A 128 -22.54 4.79 -7.03
CA ASP A 128 -22.77 4.25 -8.38
C ASP A 128 -21.91 3.00 -8.65
N ARG A 129 -20.62 3.05 -8.26
CA ARG A 129 -19.73 1.88 -8.39
C ARG A 129 -20.20 0.70 -7.55
N ALA A 130 -20.73 0.96 -6.34
CA ALA A 130 -21.28 -0.08 -5.49
C ALA A 130 -22.56 -0.68 -6.06
N ALA A 131 -23.44 0.16 -6.62
CA ALA A 131 -24.65 -0.29 -7.33
C ALA A 131 -24.31 -1.14 -8.57
N ALA A 132 -23.21 -0.82 -9.27
CA ALA A 132 -22.66 -1.61 -10.36
C ALA A 132 -21.98 -2.93 -9.92
N GLY A 133 -22.01 -3.28 -8.63
CA GLY A 133 -21.50 -4.54 -8.10
C GLY A 133 -19.98 -4.59 -7.87
N LEU A 134 -19.28 -3.47 -7.86
CA LEU A 134 -17.85 -3.47 -7.58
C LEU A 134 -17.59 -3.82 -6.11
N LYS A 135 -16.49 -4.56 -5.86
CA LYS A 135 -16.06 -4.90 -4.49
C LYS A 135 -15.67 -3.64 -3.71
N ALA A 136 -16.01 -3.61 -2.42
CA ALA A 136 -15.69 -2.51 -1.52
C ALA A 136 -14.18 -2.17 -1.48
N SER A 137 -13.30 -3.17 -1.64
CA SER A 137 -11.85 -2.97 -1.74
C SER A 137 -11.44 -2.21 -3.01
N SER A 138 -12.07 -2.49 -4.15
CA SER A 138 -11.83 -1.78 -5.42
C SER A 138 -12.33 -0.34 -5.33
N ILE A 139 -13.51 -0.12 -4.75
CA ILE A 139 -14.08 1.21 -4.52
C ILE A 139 -13.17 2.03 -3.59
N GLY A 140 -12.65 1.42 -2.52
CA GLY A 140 -11.69 2.07 -1.63
C GLY A 140 -10.39 2.45 -2.32
N ARG A 141 -9.89 1.64 -3.27
CA ARG A 141 -8.72 1.97 -4.08
C ARG A 141 -9.02 3.13 -5.03
N SER A 142 -10.18 3.14 -5.67
CA SER A 142 -10.61 4.26 -6.52
C SER A 142 -10.68 5.58 -5.74
N LEU A 143 -11.22 5.57 -4.51
CA LEU A 143 -11.18 6.76 -3.65
C LEU A 143 -9.75 7.21 -3.37
N THR A 144 -8.84 6.27 -3.09
CA THR A 144 -7.43 6.63 -2.86
C THR A 144 -6.80 7.24 -4.11
N SER A 145 -7.11 6.73 -5.30
CA SER A 145 -6.65 7.31 -6.57
C SER A 145 -7.15 8.75 -6.76
N ILE A 146 -8.44 8.99 -6.51
CA ILE A 146 -9.05 10.33 -6.61
C ILE A 146 -8.36 11.31 -5.64
N VAL A 147 -8.16 10.90 -4.39
CA VAL A 147 -7.45 11.72 -3.39
C VAL A 147 -6.02 12.04 -3.83
N GLN A 148 -5.30 11.05 -4.35
CA GLN A 148 -3.93 11.28 -4.83
C GLN A 148 -3.87 12.23 -6.02
N ALA A 149 -4.83 12.17 -6.95
CA ALA A 149 -4.91 13.10 -8.07
C ALA A 149 -5.15 14.55 -7.61
N HIS A 150 -6.03 14.74 -6.62
CA HIS A 150 -6.29 16.07 -6.04
C HIS A 150 -5.05 16.63 -5.35
N LEU A 151 -4.41 15.84 -4.48
CA LEU A 151 -3.20 16.24 -3.78
C LEU A 151 -2.04 16.53 -4.74
N GLY A 152 -1.89 15.71 -5.79
CA GLY A 152 -0.87 15.93 -6.83
C GLY A 152 -1.08 17.21 -7.66
N ALA A 153 -2.33 17.67 -7.75
CA ALA A 153 -2.71 18.93 -8.40
C ALA A 153 -2.85 20.10 -7.41
N SER A 154 -2.34 19.96 -6.19
CA SER A 154 -2.40 20.98 -5.13
C SER A 154 -3.82 21.40 -4.73
N HIS A 155 -4.81 20.51 -4.95
CA HIS A 155 -6.19 20.72 -4.50
C HIS A 155 -6.44 20.08 -3.14
N ALA A 156 -7.44 20.59 -2.43
CA ALA A 156 -7.91 19.99 -1.17
C ALA A 156 -8.40 18.56 -1.40
N SER A 157 -8.17 17.69 -0.41
CA SER A 157 -8.66 16.32 -0.48
C SER A 157 -10.20 16.26 -0.48
N PRO A 158 -10.84 15.59 -1.46
CA PRO A 158 -12.29 15.44 -1.50
C PRO A 158 -12.83 14.41 -0.50
N ARG A 159 -11.99 13.89 0.39
CA ARG A 159 -12.34 12.87 1.39
C ARG A 159 -13.07 13.46 2.59
N THR A 160 -14.28 13.95 2.37
CA THR A 160 -15.15 14.54 3.39
C THR A 160 -15.72 13.48 4.36
N ALA A 161 -16.41 13.94 5.41
CA ALA A 161 -17.15 13.06 6.32
C ALA A 161 -18.23 12.25 5.57
N ALA A 162 -18.93 12.87 4.61
CA ALA A 162 -19.93 12.20 3.78
C ALA A 162 -19.31 11.07 2.94
N VAL A 163 -18.18 11.30 2.29
CA VAL A 163 -17.46 10.27 1.52
C VAL A 163 -17.03 9.11 2.40
N LYS A 164 -16.53 9.39 3.61
CA LYS A 164 -16.18 8.34 4.58
C LYS A 164 -17.39 7.52 5.01
N ALA A 165 -18.53 8.19 5.30
CA ALA A 165 -19.77 7.53 5.68
C ALA A 165 -20.31 6.63 4.56
N VAL A 166 -20.33 7.10 3.31
CA VAL A 166 -20.75 6.31 2.14
C VAL A 166 -19.87 5.07 1.99
N LEU A 167 -18.54 5.22 2.02
CA LEU A 167 -17.63 4.07 1.91
C LEU A 167 -17.81 3.07 3.06
N GLN A 168 -18.04 3.55 4.26
CA GLN A 168 -18.32 2.70 5.42
C GLN A 168 -19.65 1.94 5.25
N GLY A 169 -20.69 2.62 4.77
CA GLY A 169 -21.98 2.01 4.44
C GLY A 169 -21.86 0.92 3.37
N ILE A 170 -21.09 1.20 2.31
CA ILE A 170 -20.78 0.20 1.25
C ILE A 170 -20.11 -1.04 1.86
N ARG A 171 -19.09 -0.85 2.71
CA ARG A 171 -18.39 -1.97 3.37
C ARG A 171 -19.31 -2.81 4.26
N ARG A 172 -20.21 -2.16 5.00
CA ARG A 172 -21.18 -2.86 5.86
C ARG A 172 -22.20 -3.65 5.03
N ARG A 173 -22.69 -3.06 3.93
CA ARG A 173 -23.76 -3.66 3.12
C ARG A 173 -23.24 -4.77 2.21
N HIS A 174 -22.09 -4.60 1.58
CA HIS A 174 -21.53 -5.55 0.59
C HIS A 174 -20.44 -6.47 1.17
N GLY A 175 -20.06 -6.26 2.43
CA GLY A 175 -18.94 -6.95 3.04
C GLY A 175 -17.58 -6.43 2.57
N SER A 176 -16.55 -6.74 3.32
CA SER A 176 -15.15 -6.39 3.00
C SER A 176 -14.22 -7.60 3.04
N ALA A 177 -14.76 -8.78 3.37
CA ALA A 177 -13.96 -10.00 3.45
C ALA A 177 -13.41 -10.38 2.06
N PRO A 178 -12.10 -10.65 1.93
CA PRO A 178 -11.54 -11.14 0.69
C PRO A 178 -12.07 -12.55 0.42
N ALA A 179 -12.52 -12.81 -0.82
CA ALA A 179 -12.78 -14.17 -1.27
C ALA A 179 -11.44 -14.92 -1.35
N GLN A 180 -11.17 -15.75 -0.40
CA GLN A 180 -9.99 -16.62 -0.41
C GLN A 180 -10.17 -17.72 -1.45
N LYS A 181 -9.10 -18.03 -2.18
CA LYS A 181 -9.03 -19.22 -3.01
C LYS A 181 -8.64 -20.41 -2.16
N SER A 182 -9.13 -21.60 -2.51
CA SER A 182 -8.68 -22.82 -1.88
C SER A 182 -7.17 -22.98 -2.07
N PRO A 183 -6.43 -23.41 -1.04
CA PRO A 183 -5.02 -23.72 -1.19
C PRO A 183 -4.86 -24.92 -2.13
N LEU A 184 -3.81 -24.89 -2.95
CA LEU A 184 -3.44 -26.00 -3.80
C LEU A 184 -2.84 -27.12 -2.93
N SER A 185 -3.42 -28.33 -3.00
CA SER A 185 -2.88 -29.51 -2.33
C SER A 185 -1.74 -30.14 -3.15
N LEU A 186 -0.91 -30.96 -2.49
CA LEU A 186 0.15 -31.71 -3.19
C LEU A 186 -0.44 -32.68 -4.23
N GLU A 187 -1.58 -33.25 -3.94
CA GLU A 187 -2.27 -34.17 -4.85
C GLU A 187 -2.76 -33.46 -6.12
N GLU A 188 -3.32 -32.27 -5.97
CA GLU A 188 -3.71 -31.44 -7.11
C GLU A 188 -2.50 -31.00 -7.94
N LEU A 189 -1.39 -30.64 -7.27
CA LEU A 189 -0.14 -30.32 -7.98
C LEU A 189 0.36 -31.50 -8.79
N ARG A 190 0.38 -32.70 -8.23
CA ARG A 190 0.77 -33.93 -8.95
C ARG A 190 -0.08 -34.14 -10.19
N ARG A 191 -1.40 -34.06 -10.08
CA ARG A 191 -2.33 -34.16 -11.22
C ARG A 191 -2.10 -33.11 -12.29
N MET A 192 -1.64 -31.92 -11.91
CA MET A 192 -1.30 -30.86 -12.88
C MET A 192 0.04 -31.13 -13.60
N VAL A 193 1.00 -31.74 -12.94
CA VAL A 193 2.34 -31.98 -13.46
C VAL A 193 2.43 -33.29 -14.26
N GLU A 194 1.65 -34.32 -13.89
CA GLU A 194 1.67 -35.64 -14.50
C GLU A 194 1.45 -35.64 -16.03
N PRO A 195 0.52 -34.87 -16.64
CA PRO A 195 0.31 -34.87 -18.06
C PRO A 195 1.36 -34.07 -18.86
N LEU A 196 2.29 -33.35 -18.18
CA LEU A 196 3.30 -32.54 -18.84
C LEU A 196 4.41 -33.43 -19.41
N SER A 197 4.67 -33.26 -20.72
CA SER A 197 5.69 -33.97 -21.47
C SER A 197 7.07 -33.30 -21.36
N ASP A 198 8.04 -33.77 -22.16
CA ASP A 198 9.39 -33.20 -22.23
C ASP A 198 9.52 -32.10 -23.28
N ARG A 199 8.41 -31.58 -23.84
CA ARG A 199 8.46 -30.40 -24.70
C ARG A 199 8.93 -29.21 -23.88
N PRO A 200 9.71 -28.29 -24.46
CA PRO A 200 10.27 -27.13 -23.74
C PRO A 200 9.22 -26.32 -22.97
N ILE A 201 8.02 -26.20 -23.53
CA ILE A 201 6.90 -25.50 -22.87
C ILE A 201 6.42 -26.22 -21.62
N ASP A 202 6.31 -27.57 -21.69
CA ASP A 202 5.85 -28.41 -20.58
C ASP A 202 6.90 -28.48 -19.47
N VAL A 203 8.18 -28.53 -19.84
CA VAL A 203 9.30 -28.47 -18.87
C VAL A 203 9.29 -27.12 -18.14
N ARG A 204 9.09 -26.03 -18.86
CA ARG A 204 8.94 -24.68 -18.27
C ARG A 204 7.74 -24.64 -17.30
N ASP A 205 6.59 -25.11 -17.73
CA ASP A 205 5.36 -25.06 -16.93
C ASP A 205 5.48 -25.95 -15.68
N ARG A 206 6.10 -27.12 -15.81
CA ARG A 206 6.45 -27.98 -14.67
C ARG A 206 7.35 -27.24 -13.68
N ALA A 207 8.41 -26.59 -14.16
CA ALA A 207 9.32 -25.81 -13.32
C ALA A 207 8.58 -24.67 -12.58
N LEU A 208 7.71 -23.91 -13.27
CA LEU A 208 6.92 -22.85 -12.68
C LEU A 208 5.99 -23.35 -11.55
N LEU A 209 5.31 -24.48 -11.80
CA LEU A 209 4.41 -25.08 -10.82
C LEU A 209 5.15 -25.61 -9.59
N LEU A 210 6.25 -26.33 -9.80
CA LEU A 210 7.04 -26.93 -8.72
C LEU A 210 7.75 -25.86 -7.88
N LEU A 211 8.43 -24.91 -8.52
CA LEU A 211 9.11 -23.80 -7.83
C LEU A 211 8.10 -22.92 -7.08
N GLY A 212 6.97 -22.60 -7.72
CA GLY A 212 5.91 -21.80 -7.13
C GLY A 212 5.31 -22.42 -5.88
N PHE A 213 5.08 -23.73 -5.91
CA PHE A 213 4.53 -24.50 -4.80
C PHE A 213 5.56 -24.71 -3.69
N ALA A 214 6.72 -25.27 -4.01
CA ALA A 214 7.74 -25.63 -3.02
C ALA A 214 8.36 -24.40 -2.33
N GLY A 215 8.57 -23.32 -3.10
CA GLY A 215 9.10 -22.06 -2.57
C GLY A 215 8.04 -21.12 -2.00
N ALA A 216 6.75 -21.45 -2.07
CA ALA A 216 5.61 -20.59 -1.75
C ALA A 216 5.75 -19.21 -2.41
N LEU A 217 6.19 -19.19 -3.68
CA LEU A 217 6.54 -17.99 -4.41
C LEU A 217 5.30 -17.28 -4.96
N ARG A 218 5.32 -15.94 -4.92
CA ARG A 218 4.33 -15.14 -5.65
C ARG A 218 4.65 -15.16 -7.15
N ARG A 219 3.62 -15.03 -7.98
CA ARG A 219 3.79 -14.96 -9.44
C ARG A 219 4.86 -13.95 -9.86
N SER A 220 4.90 -12.77 -9.25
CA SER A 220 5.90 -11.74 -9.56
C SER A 220 7.33 -12.14 -9.14
N GLU A 221 7.47 -12.94 -8.11
CA GLU A 221 8.77 -13.47 -7.66
C GLU A 221 9.27 -14.50 -8.65
N ILE A 222 8.41 -15.43 -9.11
CA ILE A 222 8.78 -16.44 -10.11
C ILE A 222 9.21 -15.80 -11.44
N VAL A 223 8.40 -14.83 -11.94
CA VAL A 223 8.68 -14.14 -13.22
C VAL A 223 9.94 -13.27 -13.14
N GLY A 224 10.31 -12.82 -11.93
CA GLY A 224 11.51 -12.03 -11.69
C GLY A 224 12.76 -12.88 -11.42
N LEU A 225 12.66 -14.21 -11.42
CA LEU A 225 13.84 -15.07 -11.31
C LEU A 225 14.65 -15.04 -12.61
N ASP A 226 15.95 -14.97 -12.44
CA ASP A 226 16.93 -15.13 -13.50
C ASP A 226 17.86 -16.29 -13.14
N TRP A 227 18.58 -16.84 -14.13
CA TRP A 227 19.46 -17.98 -13.95
C TRP A 227 20.50 -17.77 -12.84
N HIS A 228 21.09 -16.60 -12.76
CA HIS A 228 22.08 -16.27 -11.73
C HIS A 228 21.50 -16.09 -10.31
N HIS A 229 20.17 -16.13 -10.17
CA HIS A 229 19.50 -16.17 -8.88
C HIS A 229 19.32 -17.58 -8.32
N LEU A 230 19.70 -18.61 -9.08
CA LEU A 230 19.58 -20.00 -8.70
C LEU A 230 20.97 -20.56 -8.38
N THR A 231 21.09 -21.27 -7.27
CA THR A 231 22.29 -22.00 -6.90
C THR A 231 21.86 -23.39 -6.44
N GLU A 232 22.40 -24.41 -7.09
CA GLU A 232 22.22 -25.80 -6.69
C GLU A 232 23.31 -26.20 -5.70
N ASP A 233 22.93 -26.90 -4.64
CA ASP A 233 23.85 -27.51 -3.68
C ASP A 233 23.40 -28.93 -3.33
N ARG A 234 24.12 -29.56 -2.37
CA ARG A 234 23.83 -30.95 -1.96
C ARG A 234 22.43 -31.15 -1.41
N ASP A 235 21.88 -30.10 -0.78
CA ASP A 235 20.63 -30.18 -0.03
C ASP A 235 19.44 -29.75 -0.90
N GLY A 236 19.69 -29.16 -2.08
CA GLY A 236 18.66 -28.71 -2.99
C GLY A 236 18.98 -27.47 -3.77
N LEU A 237 17.96 -26.68 -4.03
CA LEU A 237 18.05 -25.45 -4.83
C LEU A 237 17.86 -24.24 -3.93
N ARG A 238 18.77 -23.28 -3.99
CA ARG A 238 18.63 -21.95 -3.37
C ARG A 238 18.21 -20.93 -4.41
N LEU A 239 17.14 -20.19 -4.06
CA LEU A 239 16.61 -19.11 -4.89
C LEU A 239 16.85 -17.78 -4.18
N ARG A 240 17.56 -16.85 -4.84
CA ARG A 240 17.75 -15.49 -4.36
C ARG A 240 16.66 -14.61 -4.95
N LEU A 241 15.73 -14.16 -4.13
CA LEU A 241 14.66 -13.23 -4.51
C LEU A 241 15.13 -11.80 -4.23
N MET A 242 15.33 -11.01 -5.29
CA MET A 242 15.87 -9.65 -5.17
C MET A 242 14.84 -8.65 -4.64
N ARG A 243 13.56 -8.85 -4.94
CA ARG A 243 12.44 -8.01 -4.47
C ARG A 243 11.18 -8.84 -4.28
N SER A 244 10.39 -8.48 -3.29
CA SER A 244 9.07 -9.07 -3.08
C SER A 244 8.01 -7.99 -2.82
N LYS A 245 6.74 -8.39 -2.76
CA LYS A 245 5.65 -7.46 -2.43
C LYS A 245 5.80 -6.87 -1.02
N THR A 246 6.44 -7.58 -0.12
CA THR A 246 6.68 -7.17 1.28
C THR A 246 8.07 -6.59 1.50
N ASP A 247 8.96 -6.74 0.53
CA ASP A 247 10.30 -6.21 0.52
C ASP A 247 10.43 -5.26 -0.68
N GLN A 248 9.90 -4.06 -0.53
CA GLN A 248 9.93 -3.02 -1.57
C GLN A 248 11.28 -2.30 -1.60
N GLU A 249 12.03 -2.35 -0.50
CA GLU A 249 13.35 -1.75 -0.37
C GLU A 249 14.46 -2.61 -1.02
N GLY A 250 14.13 -3.87 -1.38
CA GLY A 250 15.05 -4.72 -2.11
C GLY A 250 16.17 -5.31 -1.25
N GLN A 251 15.92 -5.56 0.04
CA GLN A 251 16.87 -6.28 0.92
C GLN A 251 17.11 -7.70 0.43
N GLY A 252 16.13 -8.26 -0.29
CA GLY A 252 16.16 -9.61 -0.84
C GLY A 252 16.01 -10.70 0.22
N ARG A 253 15.68 -11.90 -0.23
CA ARG A 253 15.66 -13.10 0.64
C ARG A 253 16.12 -14.32 -0.12
N VAL A 254 16.63 -15.30 0.61
CA VAL A 254 16.97 -16.63 0.07
C VAL A 254 15.87 -17.61 0.46
N VAL A 255 15.41 -18.40 -0.51
CA VAL A 255 14.45 -19.49 -0.32
C VAL A 255 15.17 -20.80 -0.67
N GLY A 256 15.24 -21.73 0.27
CA GLY A 256 15.75 -23.09 0.04
C GLY A 256 14.62 -24.02 -0.38
N ILE A 257 14.82 -24.76 -1.45
CA ILE A 257 13.93 -25.83 -1.88
C ILE A 257 14.74 -27.14 -1.76
N PRO A 258 14.41 -28.02 -0.80
CA PRO A 258 15.15 -29.25 -0.60
C PRO A 258 15.00 -30.21 -1.78
N CYS A 259 16.01 -31.03 -2.02
CA CYS A 259 15.88 -32.16 -2.93
C CYS A 259 14.73 -33.06 -2.48
N GLY A 260 13.82 -33.36 -3.40
CA GLY A 260 12.79 -34.37 -3.13
C GLY A 260 13.41 -35.73 -2.93
N SER A 261 12.99 -36.45 -1.89
CA SER A 261 13.28 -37.88 -1.79
C SER A 261 12.52 -38.60 -2.92
N SER A 262 13.21 -38.96 -4.01
CA SER A 262 12.68 -40.00 -4.91
C SER A 262 12.55 -41.30 -4.10
N PRO A 263 11.38 -41.95 -4.07
CA PRO A 263 11.36 -43.32 -3.62
C PRO A 263 12.30 -44.08 -4.54
N SER A 264 13.41 -44.58 -3.98
CA SER A 264 14.29 -45.50 -4.70
C SER A 264 13.43 -46.59 -5.34
N LYS A 265 13.48 -46.66 -6.68
CA LYS A 265 12.96 -47.79 -7.40
C LYS A 265 13.76 -49.01 -6.93
N THR A 266 13.21 -49.77 -6.01
CA THR A 266 13.65 -51.15 -5.68
C THR A 266 13.21 -52.03 -6.81
#